data_695012f621375586f5a0b7e50219b8be
#
_entry.id   695012f621375586f5a0b7e50219b8be
#
_cell.length_a   1.000
_cell.length_b   1.000
_cell.length_c   1.000
_cell.angle_alpha   90.00
_cell.angle_beta   90.00
_cell.angle_gamma   90.00
#
_symmetry.space_group_name_H-M   'P 1'
#
loop_
_entity.id
_entity.type
_entity.pdbx_description
1 polymer ?
#
loop_
_entity_poly.entity_id
_entity_poly.type
_entity_poly.pdbx_seq_one_letter_code
_entity_poly.pdbx_strand_id
1 'polypeptide(L)'
;MRITYLVAMVAALGALTAVDAEAGNSASVLQFGTTNNSFISQSGSTSNSATTLQFGATNTATHLQTGSLLTVNTSVIGQGGTTATASNIALAGQVGGSNSSLIGQIGANNTAGVGQLGILNGSTILQQTP
;
A
#
# COMPACT_ATOMS: atom_id res chain seq x y z
N MET A 1 -9.10 -24.14 -0.01
CA MET A 1 -7.86 -23.44 -0.43
C MET A 1 -8.25 -22.40 -1.49
N ARG A 2 -8.41 -21.17 -1.12
CA ARG A 2 -8.71 -20.10 -2.08
C ARG A 2 -7.40 -19.41 -2.42
N ILE A 3 -6.98 -19.55 -3.65
CA ILE A 3 -5.81 -18.86 -4.19
C ILE A 3 -6.23 -17.40 -4.46
N THR A 4 -5.63 -16.48 -3.79
CA THR A 4 -5.86 -15.04 -4.03
C THR A 4 -4.94 -14.58 -5.16
N TYR A 5 -5.49 -13.95 -6.15
CA TYR A 5 -4.76 -13.50 -7.33
C TYR A 5 -3.95 -12.24 -7.01
N LEU A 6 -2.65 -12.30 -7.27
CA LEU A 6 -1.82 -11.11 -7.39
C LEU A 6 -2.04 -10.52 -8.79
N VAL A 7 -2.67 -9.38 -8.89
CA VAL A 7 -2.76 -8.63 -10.14
C VAL A 7 -1.71 -7.54 -10.12
N ALA A 8 -0.61 -7.77 -10.82
CA ALA A 8 0.41 -6.77 -11.05
C ALA A 8 0.32 -6.28 -12.50
N MET A 9 0.04 -5.01 -12.69
CA MET A 9 0.13 -4.35 -13.98
C MET A 9 1.26 -3.33 -13.92
N VAL A 10 2.39 -3.67 -14.48
CA VAL A 10 3.57 -2.79 -14.54
C VAL A 10 3.64 -2.18 -15.93
N ALA A 11 3.35 -0.89 -16.04
CA ALA A 11 3.63 -0.10 -17.22
C ALA A 11 4.84 0.80 -16.93
N ALA A 12 5.99 0.45 -17.50
CA ALA A 12 7.30 1.11 -17.43
C ALA A 12 8.04 1.04 -16.06
N LEU A 13 9.20 0.42 -16.07
CA LEU A 13 10.27 0.32 -15.05
C LEU A 13 9.87 0.62 -13.59
N GLY A 14 9.27 -0.34 -12.94
CA GLY A 14 9.04 -0.34 -11.50
C GLY A 14 9.36 -1.71 -10.91
N ALA A 15 9.93 -1.75 -9.72
CA ALA A 15 10.13 -2.99 -9.00
C ALA A 15 8.88 -3.33 -8.17
N LEU A 16 8.29 -4.48 -8.44
CA LEU A 16 7.23 -5.05 -7.61
C LEU A 16 7.83 -6.21 -6.80
N THR A 17 7.80 -6.08 -5.50
CA THR A 17 8.05 -7.21 -4.61
C THR A 17 6.79 -7.52 -3.81
N ALA A 18 6.16 -8.64 -4.10
CA ALA A 18 5.08 -9.18 -3.29
C ALA A 18 5.57 -10.45 -2.61
N VAL A 19 5.48 -10.51 -1.32
CA VAL A 19 5.90 -11.66 -0.52
C VAL A 19 4.73 -12.16 0.31
N ASP A 20 4.46 -13.45 0.19
CA ASP A 20 3.54 -14.26 0.97
C ASP A 20 2.09 -13.79 1.08
N ALA A 21 1.25 -14.34 0.23
CA ALA A 21 -0.20 -14.34 0.43
C ALA A 21 -0.64 -15.65 1.08
N GLU A 22 -0.89 -15.63 2.38
CA GLU A 22 -1.66 -16.69 3.03
C GLU A 22 -3.14 -16.60 2.64
N ALA A 23 -3.89 -17.67 2.89
CA ALA A 23 -5.29 -17.75 2.49
C ALA A 23 -6.12 -16.54 3.01
N GLY A 24 -6.77 -15.83 2.10
CA GLY A 24 -7.59 -14.66 2.41
C GLY A 24 -6.92 -13.30 2.21
N ASN A 25 -5.63 -13.23 1.93
CA ASN A 25 -4.94 -11.98 1.66
C ASN A 25 -5.07 -11.57 0.19
N SER A 26 -5.22 -10.27 -0.05
CA SER A 26 -5.33 -9.68 -1.37
C SER A 26 -4.36 -8.50 -1.52
N ALA A 27 -3.57 -8.52 -2.58
CA ALA A 27 -2.66 -7.44 -2.90
C ALA A 27 -2.89 -6.95 -4.34
N SER A 28 -2.95 -5.65 -4.54
CA SER A 28 -3.09 -5.04 -5.85
C SER A 28 -2.11 -3.88 -6.00
N VAL A 29 -1.38 -3.86 -7.10
CA VAL A 29 -0.44 -2.79 -7.41
C VAL A 29 -0.63 -2.33 -8.83
N LEU A 30 -0.78 -1.02 -9.01
CA LEU A 30 -0.84 -0.36 -10.30
C LEU A 30 0.17 0.79 -10.30
N GLN A 31 1.13 0.73 -11.21
CA GLN A 31 2.23 1.68 -11.28
C GLN A 31 2.41 2.20 -12.70
N PHE A 32 2.48 3.53 -12.84
CA PHE A 32 2.79 4.22 -14.08
C PHE A 32 3.88 5.27 -13.86
N GLY A 33 4.93 5.24 -14.65
CA GLY A 33 6.02 6.21 -14.51
C GLY A 33 7.40 5.57 -14.58
N THR A 34 8.43 6.28 -14.14
CA THR A 34 9.83 5.88 -14.38
C THR A 34 10.45 5.06 -13.25
N THR A 35 10.22 5.42 -11.99
CA THR A 35 10.84 4.72 -10.85
C THR A 35 9.82 4.61 -9.71
N ASN A 36 8.90 3.67 -9.84
CA ASN A 36 7.93 3.40 -8.81
C ASN A 36 8.28 2.09 -8.11
N ASN A 37 8.23 2.08 -6.80
CA ASN A 37 8.51 0.91 -5.99
C ASN A 37 7.33 0.63 -5.05
N SER A 38 6.89 -0.62 -4.99
CA SER A 38 5.85 -1.05 -4.05
C SER A 38 6.25 -2.33 -3.36
N PHE A 39 6.15 -2.33 -2.04
CA PHE A 39 6.35 -3.49 -1.20
C PHE A 39 5.08 -3.78 -0.40
N ILE A 40 4.56 -4.98 -0.50
CA ILE A 40 3.39 -5.43 0.26
C ILE A 40 3.75 -6.73 0.97
N SER A 41 3.63 -6.73 2.29
CA SER A 41 3.75 -7.93 3.12
C SER A 41 2.49 -8.10 3.95
N GLN A 42 1.83 -9.24 3.79
CA GLN A 42 0.59 -9.55 4.47
C GLN A 42 0.70 -10.93 5.12
N SER A 43 0.44 -11.00 6.41
CA SER A 43 0.41 -12.26 7.16
C SER A 43 -0.83 -12.36 8.04
N GLY A 44 -1.25 -13.58 8.34
CA GLY A 44 -2.41 -13.85 9.17
C GLY A 44 -3.51 -14.59 8.43
N SER A 45 -4.52 -14.99 9.15
CA SER A 45 -5.40 -16.08 8.74
C SER A 45 -6.72 -15.69 8.09
N THR A 46 -7.11 -14.42 8.00
CA THR A 46 -8.45 -14.11 7.52
C THR A 46 -8.52 -13.26 6.27
N SER A 47 -8.30 -11.97 6.35
CA SER A 47 -8.41 -11.15 5.16
C SER A 47 -7.63 -9.85 5.36
N ASN A 48 -6.51 -9.73 4.71
CA ASN A 48 -5.81 -8.46 4.59
C ASN A 48 -5.91 -7.98 3.15
N SER A 49 -6.21 -6.71 2.95
CA SER A 49 -6.27 -6.10 1.63
C SER A 49 -5.31 -4.92 1.55
N ALA A 50 -4.42 -4.95 0.58
CA ALA A 50 -3.51 -3.85 0.30
C ALA A 50 -3.64 -3.40 -1.15
N THR A 51 -3.78 -2.10 -1.38
CA THR A 51 -3.85 -1.53 -2.71
C THR A 51 -2.86 -0.39 -2.84
N THR A 52 -2.02 -0.45 -3.84
CA THR A 52 -1.09 0.62 -4.20
C THR A 52 -1.41 1.16 -5.59
N LEU A 53 -1.50 2.48 -5.71
CA LEU A 53 -1.69 3.19 -6.96
C LEU A 53 -0.64 4.29 -7.07
N GLN A 54 0.28 4.19 -8.02
CA GLN A 54 1.40 5.12 -8.16
C GLN A 54 1.48 5.68 -9.58
N PHE A 55 1.52 7.01 -9.70
CA PHE A 55 1.70 7.73 -10.95
C PHE A 55 2.84 8.74 -10.82
N GLY A 56 3.72 8.83 -11.81
CA GLY A 56 4.78 9.84 -11.83
C GLY A 56 6.19 9.27 -11.77
N ALA A 57 7.15 10.12 -11.41
CA ALA A 57 8.56 9.78 -11.58
C ALA A 57 9.10 8.83 -10.51
N THR A 58 9.01 9.18 -9.22
CA THR A 58 9.61 8.39 -8.15
C THR A 58 8.65 8.27 -6.98
N ASN A 59 8.02 7.13 -6.84
CA ASN A 59 7.11 6.88 -5.73
C ASN A 59 7.48 5.58 -5.01
N THR A 60 7.42 5.60 -3.69
CA THR A 60 7.64 4.40 -2.86
C THR A 60 6.44 4.17 -1.96
N ALA A 61 5.89 2.98 -1.99
CA ALA A 61 4.79 2.56 -1.14
C ALA A 61 5.15 1.29 -0.39
N THR A 62 4.84 1.24 0.90
CA THR A 62 5.04 0.03 1.72
C THR A 62 3.79 -0.27 2.53
N HIS A 63 3.31 -1.49 2.42
CA HIS A 63 2.24 -2.03 3.25
C HIS A 63 2.76 -3.20 4.07
N LEU A 64 2.56 -3.13 5.38
CA LEU A 64 2.81 -4.23 6.32
C LEU A 64 1.51 -4.50 7.07
N GLN A 65 0.91 -5.66 6.84
CA GLN A 65 -0.34 -6.03 7.49
C GLN A 65 -0.20 -7.39 8.18
N THR A 66 -0.47 -7.42 9.46
CA THR A 66 -0.48 -8.66 10.26
C THR A 66 -1.82 -8.77 10.98
N GLY A 67 -2.60 -9.74 10.59
CA GLY A 67 -3.89 -10.03 11.20
C GLY A 67 -3.85 -11.24 12.13
N SER A 68 -4.75 -11.28 13.08
CA SER A 68 -5.08 -12.47 13.85
C SER A 68 -6.32 -13.17 13.28
N LEU A 69 -6.73 -14.27 13.86
CA LEU A 69 -7.96 -15.00 13.46
C LEU A 69 -9.18 -14.06 13.47
N LEU A 70 -9.98 -14.09 12.41
CA LEU A 70 -11.23 -13.33 12.25
C LEU A 70 -11.04 -11.80 12.10
N THR A 71 -9.94 -11.35 11.52
CA THR A 71 -9.67 -9.92 11.35
C THR A 71 -9.57 -9.51 9.88
N VAL A 72 -9.87 -8.24 9.61
CA VAL A 72 -9.78 -7.63 8.29
C VAL A 72 -8.95 -6.35 8.38
N ASN A 73 -7.78 -6.34 7.76
CA ASN A 73 -7.00 -5.12 7.64
C ASN A 73 -7.04 -4.60 6.19
N THR A 74 -7.32 -3.32 6.02
CA THR A 74 -7.38 -2.69 4.71
C THR A 74 -6.42 -1.52 4.65
N SER A 75 -5.58 -1.49 3.63
CA SER A 75 -4.66 -0.39 3.41
C SER A 75 -4.67 0.05 1.95
N VAL A 76 -4.84 1.35 1.73
CA VAL A 76 -4.79 1.95 0.39
C VAL A 76 -3.74 3.06 0.39
N ILE A 77 -2.82 3.01 -0.56
CA ILE A 77 -1.85 4.07 -0.82
C ILE A 77 -2.02 4.55 -2.26
N GLY A 78 -2.33 5.83 -2.41
CA GLY A 78 -2.36 6.52 -3.70
C GLY A 78 -1.28 7.60 -3.76
N GLN A 79 -0.40 7.56 -4.76
CA GLN A 79 0.66 8.52 -4.93
C GLN A 79 0.68 9.06 -6.37
N GLY A 80 0.68 10.39 -6.51
CA GLY A 80 0.76 11.05 -7.80
C GLY A 80 1.85 12.11 -7.82
N GLY A 81 2.85 11.96 -8.67
CA GLY A 81 3.87 12.97 -8.92
C GLY A 81 3.52 13.84 -10.13
N THR A 82 3.60 15.14 -9.98
CA THR A 82 3.27 16.09 -11.06
C THR A 82 4.48 16.52 -11.88
N THR A 83 5.69 16.26 -11.39
CA THR A 83 6.95 16.65 -12.05
C THR A 83 7.90 15.45 -12.18
N ALA A 84 8.86 15.56 -13.07
CA ALA A 84 9.88 14.52 -13.29
C ALA A 84 10.80 14.29 -12.09
N THR A 85 10.83 15.20 -11.13
CA THR A 85 11.64 15.11 -9.90
C THR A 85 10.78 14.83 -8.66
N ALA A 86 9.49 14.60 -8.82
CA ALA A 86 8.61 14.31 -7.69
C ALA A 86 8.99 12.97 -7.04
N SER A 87 9.11 13.00 -5.71
CA SER A 87 9.37 11.81 -4.88
C SER A 87 8.34 11.73 -3.76
N ASN A 88 7.53 10.69 -3.76
CA ASN A 88 6.55 10.48 -2.72
C ASN A 88 6.82 9.16 -1.99
N ILE A 89 6.78 9.19 -0.67
CA ILE A 89 7.01 8.02 0.18
C ILE A 89 5.79 7.81 1.08
N ALA A 90 5.22 6.61 1.04
CA ALA A 90 4.13 6.23 1.92
C ALA A 90 4.38 4.89 2.60
N LEU A 91 4.09 4.83 3.89
CA LEU A 91 4.21 3.63 4.71
C LEU A 91 2.92 3.38 5.48
N ALA A 92 2.35 2.18 5.37
CA ALA A 92 1.22 1.75 6.15
C ALA A 92 1.54 0.43 6.87
N GLY A 93 1.56 0.47 8.21
CA GLY A 93 1.73 -0.70 9.07
C GLY A 93 0.47 -0.96 9.88
N GLN A 94 -0.09 -2.18 9.82
CA GLN A 94 -1.29 -2.56 10.53
C GLN A 94 -1.11 -3.90 11.22
N VAL A 95 -1.35 -3.94 12.53
CA VAL A 95 -1.26 -5.16 13.34
C VAL A 95 -2.51 -5.29 14.22
N GLY A 96 -3.15 -6.43 14.17
CA GLY A 96 -4.28 -6.73 15.05
C GLY A 96 -5.60 -6.90 14.31
N GLY A 97 -6.68 -6.37 14.85
CA GLY A 97 -8.05 -6.57 14.38
C GLY A 97 -8.39 -5.82 13.09
N SER A 98 -9.59 -5.31 12.98
CA SER A 98 -10.08 -4.65 11.77
C SER A 98 -9.53 -3.22 11.66
N ASN A 99 -8.37 -3.07 11.06
CA ASN A 99 -7.72 -1.77 10.88
C ASN A 99 -7.89 -1.27 9.42
N SER A 100 -8.10 0.03 9.26
CA SER A 100 -8.23 0.67 7.95
C SER A 100 -7.28 1.86 7.84
N SER A 101 -6.52 1.94 6.76
CA SER A 101 -5.69 3.11 6.47
C SER A 101 -5.81 3.57 5.02
N LEU A 102 -5.82 4.88 4.83
CA LEU A 102 -5.78 5.52 3.52
C LEU A 102 -4.69 6.59 3.52
N ILE A 103 -3.76 6.50 2.59
CA ILE A 103 -2.76 7.53 2.34
C ILE A 103 -2.89 8.01 0.91
N GLY A 104 -3.14 9.30 0.72
CA GLY A 104 -3.14 9.97 -0.57
C GLY A 104 -2.06 11.05 -0.63
N GLN A 105 -1.19 11.01 -1.63
CA GLN A 105 -0.14 12.00 -1.83
C GLN A 105 -0.13 12.51 -3.27
N ILE A 106 -0.21 13.81 -3.46
CA ILE A 106 -0.16 14.46 -4.77
C ILE A 106 0.89 15.58 -4.73
N GLY A 107 1.70 15.65 -5.78
CA GLY A 107 2.75 16.66 -5.91
C GLY A 107 4.14 16.11 -5.66
N ALA A 108 5.04 16.94 -5.14
CA ALA A 108 6.46 16.61 -4.99
C ALA A 108 6.87 16.46 -3.53
N ASN A 109 7.74 15.48 -3.25
CA ASN A 109 8.42 15.31 -1.96
C ASN A 109 7.50 15.12 -0.74
N ASN A 110 6.42 14.39 -0.89
CA ASN A 110 5.54 14.04 0.21
C ASN A 110 6.02 12.79 0.94
N THR A 111 5.94 12.82 2.27
CA THR A 111 6.20 11.64 3.10
C THR A 111 5.05 11.43 4.08
N ALA A 112 4.47 10.24 4.10
CA ALA A 112 3.40 9.88 5.01
C ALA A 112 3.64 8.51 5.65
N GLY A 113 3.24 8.37 6.90
CA GLY A 113 3.29 7.10 7.62
C GLY A 113 2.07 6.89 8.50
N VAL A 114 1.52 5.68 8.47
CA VAL A 114 0.45 5.22 9.35
C VAL A 114 0.90 3.95 10.05
N GLY A 115 0.85 3.96 11.37
CA GLY A 115 1.02 2.77 12.20
C GLY A 115 -0.25 2.52 13.02
N GLN A 116 -0.83 1.35 12.89
CA GLN A 116 -2.03 0.96 13.63
C GLN A 116 -1.81 -0.35 14.39
N LEU A 117 -2.03 -0.33 15.68
CA LEU A 117 -1.94 -1.50 16.56
C LEU A 117 -3.23 -1.64 17.36
N GLY A 118 -3.85 -2.79 17.33
CA GLY A 118 -5.08 -3.06 18.10
C GLY A 118 -6.28 -3.36 17.21
N ILE A 119 -7.47 -3.03 17.71
CA ILE A 119 -8.76 -3.42 17.12
C ILE A 119 -9.53 -2.16 16.70
N LEU A 120 -10.06 -2.14 15.47
CA LEU A 120 -10.94 -1.09 14.95
C LEU A 120 -10.28 0.31 14.87
N ASN A 121 -9.09 0.38 14.32
CA ASN A 121 -8.43 1.65 14.07
C ASN A 121 -8.69 2.14 12.63
N GLY A 122 -8.93 3.43 12.49
CA GLY A 122 -9.04 4.10 11.19
C GLY A 122 -8.07 5.27 11.09
N SER A 123 -7.42 5.44 9.94
CA SER A 123 -6.51 6.55 9.69
C SER A 123 -6.62 7.02 8.24
N THR A 124 -6.59 8.33 8.04
CA THR A 124 -6.54 8.94 6.71
C THR A 124 -5.50 10.06 6.70
N ILE A 125 -4.58 9.99 5.76
CA ILE A 125 -3.61 11.06 5.50
C ILE A 125 -3.75 11.50 4.05
N LEU A 126 -3.99 12.79 3.84
CA LEU A 126 -4.02 13.39 2.51
C LEU A 126 -3.00 14.53 2.48
N GLN A 127 -2.06 14.45 1.56
CA GLN A 127 -1.01 15.45 1.37
C GLN A 127 -1.02 15.95 -0.07
N GLN A 128 -0.98 17.25 -0.22
CA GLN A 128 -0.87 17.89 -1.52
C GLN A 128 0.18 19.01 -1.44
N THR A 129 1.16 18.93 -2.30
CA THR A 129 2.15 19.98 -2.49
C THR A 129 2.03 20.55 -3.91
N PRO A 130 2.30 21.86 -4.09
CA PRO A 130 2.30 22.49 -5.39
C PRO A 130 3.25 21.85 -6.40
#